data_51d8080eda71864fecc7789d24191119
#
_entry.id   51d8080eda71864fecc7789d24191119
#
_cell.length_a   1.000
_cell.length_b   1.000
_cell.length_c   1.000
_cell.angle_alpha   90.00
_cell.angle_beta   90.00
_cell.angle_gamma   90.00
#
_symmetry.space_group_name_H-M   'P 1'
#
loop_
_entity.id
_entity.type
_entity.pdbx_description
1 polymer ?
#
loop_
_entity_poly.entity_id
_entity_poly.type
_entity_poly.pdbx_seq_one_letter_code
_entity_poly.pdbx_strand_id
1 'polypeptide(L)'
;MPSLKDAKESERLMDKLTTKSQEALAEAIRLATDAGNPQVEPLHLLAALLAQQGGVAVALLDAVGVNRGEVESRANAALAALPASEGSSVQQPGASRTLSRVISGAGKEATALGDAYISTEHLLIAVAASQSQAGEILQSAGAGREQLAAVLPNVRGSAKVTSPDPEGTFQALEKYGADLTAAAREGKMDPVIG
;
A
#
# COMPACT_ATOMS: atom_id res chain seq x y z
N MET A 1 1.24 -15.92 22.80
CA MET A 1 2.32 -16.37 21.93
C MET A 1 1.74 -16.93 20.65
N PRO A 2 2.24 -16.51 19.47
CA PRO A 2 1.81 -17.13 18.23
C PRO A 2 2.31 -18.57 18.16
N SER A 3 1.50 -19.44 17.57
CA SER A 3 1.87 -20.83 17.38
C SER A 3 2.98 -20.95 16.33
N LEU A 4 3.67 -22.10 16.30
CA LEU A 4 4.66 -22.40 15.27
C LEU A 4 4.07 -22.32 13.85
N LYS A 5 2.78 -22.62 13.71
CA LYS A 5 2.04 -22.50 12.47
C LYS A 5 1.90 -21.05 12.05
N ASP A 6 1.54 -20.19 13.00
CA ASP A 6 1.37 -18.76 12.75
C ASP A 6 2.69 -18.09 12.39
N ALA A 7 3.80 -18.49 13.05
CA ALA A 7 5.13 -17.98 12.74
C ALA A 7 5.56 -18.36 11.32
N LYS A 8 5.32 -19.61 10.90
CA LYS A 8 5.64 -20.08 9.55
C LYS A 8 4.78 -19.38 8.49
N GLU A 9 3.51 -19.15 8.80
CA GLU A 9 2.62 -18.43 7.89
C GLU A 9 3.07 -16.98 7.72
N SER A 10 3.47 -16.33 8.80
CA SER A 10 4.02 -14.97 8.75
C SER A 10 5.28 -14.91 7.91
N GLU A 11 6.21 -15.86 8.06
CA GLU A 11 7.42 -15.94 7.25
C GLU A 11 7.08 -16.09 5.77
N ARG A 12 6.13 -16.95 5.42
CA ARG A 12 5.68 -17.16 4.04
C ARG A 12 5.09 -15.88 3.44
N LEU A 13 4.30 -15.14 4.22
CA LEU A 13 3.72 -13.87 3.78
C LEU A 13 4.81 -12.83 3.51
N MET A 14 5.80 -12.74 4.41
CA MET A 14 6.91 -11.79 4.26
C MET A 14 7.73 -12.08 3.00
N ASP A 15 7.93 -13.35 2.66
CA ASP A 15 8.65 -13.76 1.44
C ASP A 15 7.88 -13.42 0.16
N LYS A 16 6.57 -13.24 0.25
CA LYS A 16 5.73 -12.88 -0.90
C LYS A 16 5.58 -11.39 -1.12
N LEU A 17 6.13 -10.55 -0.27
CA LEU A 17 6.04 -9.11 -0.43
C LEU A 17 6.91 -8.63 -1.59
N THR A 18 6.36 -7.74 -2.40
CA THR A 18 7.17 -7.05 -3.41
C THR A 18 8.18 -6.13 -2.74
N THR A 19 9.17 -5.69 -3.48
CA THR A 19 10.18 -4.74 -2.98
C THR A 19 9.52 -3.48 -2.43
N LYS A 20 8.54 -2.92 -3.14
CA LYS A 20 7.81 -1.73 -2.69
C LYS A 20 6.98 -1.99 -1.44
N SER A 21 6.39 -3.17 -1.31
CA SER A 21 5.66 -3.57 -0.10
C SER A 21 6.59 -3.69 1.10
N GLN A 22 7.78 -4.27 0.90
CA GLN A 22 8.81 -4.35 1.95
C GLN A 22 9.26 -2.95 2.38
N GLU A 23 9.48 -2.05 1.43
CA GLU A 23 9.85 -0.67 1.71
C GLU A 23 8.75 0.06 2.50
N ALA A 24 7.48 -0.16 2.15
CA ALA A 24 6.36 0.45 2.86
C ALA A 24 6.29 -0.04 4.31
N LEU A 25 6.47 -1.34 4.54
CA LEU A 25 6.47 -1.89 5.91
C LEU A 25 7.68 -1.40 6.71
N ALA A 26 8.86 -1.31 6.11
CA ALA A 26 10.04 -0.77 6.76
C ALA A 26 9.83 0.69 7.17
N GLU A 27 9.23 1.49 6.29
CA GLU A 27 8.90 2.88 6.59
C GLU A 27 7.85 2.98 7.71
N ALA A 28 6.85 2.11 7.71
CA ALA A 28 5.85 2.06 8.79
C ALA A 28 6.51 1.79 10.14
N ILE A 29 7.46 0.87 10.20
CA ILE A 29 8.23 0.56 11.41
C ILE A 29 9.05 1.79 11.83
N ARG A 30 9.70 2.47 10.88
CA ARG A 30 10.48 3.66 11.15
C ARG A 30 9.60 4.78 11.73
N LEU A 31 8.43 5.01 11.15
CA LEU A 31 7.50 6.03 11.65
C LEU A 31 7.06 5.74 13.08
N ALA A 32 6.72 4.49 13.39
CA ALA A 32 6.33 4.09 14.73
C ALA A 32 7.49 4.25 15.72
N THR A 33 8.69 3.87 15.32
CA THR A 33 9.91 3.97 16.14
C THR A 33 10.22 5.42 16.46
N ASP A 34 10.24 6.27 15.45
CA ASP A 34 10.58 7.70 15.61
C ASP A 34 9.55 8.43 16.47
N ALA A 35 8.29 8.04 16.41
CA ALA A 35 7.22 8.63 17.21
C ALA A 35 7.10 8.02 18.61
N GLY A 36 7.88 7.00 18.93
CA GLY A 36 7.81 6.32 20.22
C GLY A 36 6.53 5.51 20.42
N ASN A 37 5.86 5.12 19.34
CA ASN A 37 4.64 4.31 19.44
C ASN A 37 5.00 2.88 19.83
N PRO A 38 4.22 2.24 20.72
CA PRO A 38 4.56 0.90 21.21
C PRO A 38 4.36 -0.19 20.16
N GLN A 39 3.53 0.06 19.17
CA GLN A 39 3.21 -0.91 18.11
C GLN A 39 3.14 -0.22 16.76
N VAL A 40 3.39 -1.00 15.70
CA VAL A 40 3.17 -0.55 14.33
C VAL A 40 1.70 -0.84 13.99
N GLU A 41 0.98 0.22 13.66
CA GLU A 41 -0.46 0.17 13.38
C GLU A 41 -0.74 0.29 11.88
N PRO A 42 -1.95 -0.06 11.41
CA PRO A 42 -2.34 0.21 10.01
C PRO A 42 -2.20 1.68 9.62
N LEU A 43 -2.32 2.62 10.55
CA LEU A 43 -2.08 4.05 10.29
C LEU A 43 -0.66 4.31 9.81
N HIS A 44 0.33 3.65 10.41
CA HIS A 44 1.73 3.77 9.98
C HIS A 44 1.91 3.24 8.56
N LEU A 45 1.27 2.11 8.25
CA LEU A 45 1.33 1.55 6.91
C LEU A 45 0.65 2.46 5.89
N LEU A 46 -0.51 3.01 6.22
CA LEU A 46 -1.20 3.95 5.34
C LEU A 46 -0.33 5.17 5.04
N ALA A 47 0.26 5.77 6.08
CA ALA A 47 1.17 6.91 5.91
C ALA A 47 2.37 6.56 5.03
N ALA A 48 2.94 5.37 5.22
CA ALA A 48 4.07 4.91 4.41
C ALA A 48 3.67 4.73 2.94
N LEU A 49 2.50 4.14 2.67
CA LEU A 49 1.99 3.96 1.31
C LEU A 49 1.75 5.30 0.61
N LEU A 50 1.19 6.27 1.34
CA LEU A 50 0.93 7.61 0.80
C LEU A 50 2.23 8.37 0.49
N ALA A 51 3.29 8.10 1.22
CA ALA A 51 4.58 8.76 1.05
C ALA A 51 5.42 8.19 -0.09
N GLN A 52 5.11 6.99 -0.58
CA GLN A 52 5.85 6.38 -1.68
C GLN A 52 5.64 7.16 -2.98
N GLN A 53 6.74 7.55 -3.61
CA GLN A 53 6.68 8.22 -4.90
C GLN A 53 6.39 7.22 -6.01
N GLY A 54 5.40 7.55 -6.82
CA GLY A 54 5.02 6.71 -7.96
C GLY A 54 4.45 5.36 -7.56
N GLY A 55 3.96 5.20 -6.34
CA GLY A 55 3.38 3.95 -5.88
C GLY A 55 2.00 3.70 -6.46
N VAL A 56 1.66 2.43 -6.63
CA VAL A 56 0.35 2.02 -7.14
C VAL A 56 -0.77 2.43 -6.17
N ALA A 57 -0.49 2.46 -4.86
CA ALA A 57 -1.46 2.89 -3.85
C ALA A 57 -1.94 4.32 -4.11
N VAL A 58 -1.02 5.24 -4.40
CA VAL A 58 -1.36 6.63 -4.71
C VAL A 58 -2.18 6.70 -6.01
N ALA A 59 -1.79 5.94 -7.03
CA ALA A 59 -2.51 5.89 -8.29
C ALA A 59 -3.95 5.37 -8.11
N LEU A 60 -4.16 4.40 -7.24
CA LEU A 60 -5.49 3.89 -6.90
C LEU A 60 -6.36 4.98 -6.26
N LEU A 61 -5.81 5.72 -5.30
CA LEU A 61 -6.54 6.80 -4.63
C LEU A 61 -6.91 7.89 -5.63
N ASP A 62 -6.01 8.25 -6.53
CA ASP A 62 -6.28 9.21 -7.59
C ASP A 62 -7.38 8.71 -8.54
N ALA A 63 -7.36 7.43 -8.89
CA ALA A 63 -8.36 6.83 -9.78
C ALA A 63 -9.76 6.81 -9.16
N VAL A 64 -9.85 6.63 -7.85
CA VAL A 64 -11.12 6.71 -7.12
C VAL A 64 -11.63 8.15 -7.02
N GLY A 65 -10.75 9.14 -7.17
CA GLY A 65 -11.11 10.55 -7.09
C GLY A 65 -11.07 11.11 -5.68
N VAL A 66 -10.33 10.49 -4.77
CA VAL A 66 -10.22 10.95 -3.38
C VAL A 66 -9.29 12.14 -3.29
N ASN A 67 -9.58 13.05 -2.37
CA ASN A 67 -8.66 14.11 -2.01
C ASN A 67 -7.54 13.53 -1.13
N ARG A 68 -6.36 13.28 -1.74
CA ARG A 68 -5.21 12.71 -1.04
C ARG A 68 -4.74 13.59 0.12
N GLY A 69 -4.74 14.89 -0.07
CA GLY A 69 -4.34 15.83 0.98
C GLY A 69 -5.20 15.71 2.23
N GLU A 70 -6.50 15.49 2.06
CA GLU A 70 -7.41 15.26 3.18
C GLU A 70 -7.12 13.92 3.88
N VAL A 71 -6.89 12.86 3.12
CA VAL A 71 -6.54 11.54 3.67
C VAL A 71 -5.23 11.64 4.45
N GLU A 72 -4.21 12.27 3.88
CA GLU A 72 -2.91 12.48 4.54
C GLU A 72 -3.05 13.28 5.82
N SER A 73 -3.81 14.37 5.78
CA SER A 73 -4.04 15.23 6.94
C SER A 73 -4.72 14.46 8.07
N ARG A 74 -5.74 13.69 7.76
CA ARG A 74 -6.46 12.89 8.74
C ARG A 74 -5.59 11.76 9.31
N ALA A 75 -4.80 11.11 8.45
CA ALA A 75 -3.87 10.08 8.88
C ALA A 75 -2.80 10.65 9.82
N ASN A 76 -2.23 11.81 9.48
CA ASN A 76 -1.22 12.47 10.30
C ASN A 76 -1.80 12.91 11.66
N ALA A 77 -3.02 13.44 11.68
CA ALA A 77 -3.69 13.81 12.93
C ALA A 77 -3.94 12.58 13.82
N ALA A 78 -4.35 11.47 13.23
CA ALA A 78 -4.59 10.23 13.97
C ALA A 78 -3.26 9.64 14.50
N LEU A 79 -2.19 9.70 13.71
CA LEU A 79 -0.85 9.26 14.14
C LEU A 79 -0.34 10.09 15.32
N ALA A 80 -0.53 11.40 15.28
CA ALA A 80 -0.13 12.30 16.36
C ALA A 80 -0.87 12.01 17.67
N ALA A 81 -2.07 11.43 17.58
CA ALA A 81 -2.88 11.09 18.73
C ALA A 81 -2.57 9.69 19.31
N LEU A 82 -1.71 8.91 18.66
CA LEU A 82 -1.35 7.58 19.17
C LEU A 82 -0.49 7.69 20.44
N PRO A 83 -0.63 6.72 21.37
CA PRO A 83 0.21 6.69 22.56
C PRO A 83 1.69 6.64 22.21
N ALA A 84 2.49 7.43 22.91
CA ALA A 84 3.94 7.47 22.76
C ALA A 84 4.60 7.19 24.10
N SER A 85 5.64 6.37 24.10
CA SER A 85 6.45 6.07 25.27
C SER A 85 7.76 6.85 25.19
N GLU A 86 8.12 7.53 26.28
CA GLU A 86 9.41 8.20 26.42
C GLU A 86 10.37 7.32 27.22
N GLY A 87 11.59 7.20 26.74
CA GLY A 87 12.65 6.49 27.48
C GLY A 87 13.60 5.71 26.58
N SER A 88 14.79 5.46 27.15
CA SER A 88 15.89 4.80 26.45
C SER A 88 15.75 3.28 26.33
N SER A 89 14.68 2.70 26.87
CA SER A 89 14.43 1.26 26.83
C SER A 89 13.42 0.87 25.75
N VAL A 90 13.18 1.72 24.76
CA VAL A 90 12.19 1.46 23.70
C VAL A 90 12.74 0.39 22.77
N GLN A 91 12.14 -0.79 22.85
CA GLN A 91 12.40 -1.85 21.89
C GLN A 91 11.73 -1.48 20.56
N GLN A 92 12.26 -2.00 19.47
CA GLN A 92 11.64 -1.84 18.16
C GLN A 92 10.17 -2.28 18.23
N PRO A 93 9.22 -1.43 17.81
CA PRO A 93 7.81 -1.77 17.90
C PRO A 93 7.47 -2.96 17.00
N GLY A 94 6.72 -3.89 17.54
CA GLY A 94 6.19 -5.01 16.78
C GLY A 94 4.86 -4.65 16.10
N ALA A 95 4.46 -5.45 15.13
CA ALA A 95 3.18 -5.27 14.46
C ALA A 95 2.02 -5.49 15.44
N SER A 96 1.04 -4.59 15.44
CA SER A 96 -0.18 -4.79 16.17
C SER A 96 -0.95 -5.99 15.60
N ARG A 97 -1.87 -6.52 16.38
CA ARG A 97 -2.75 -7.59 15.89
C ARG A 97 -3.53 -7.15 14.67
N THR A 98 -3.99 -5.91 14.66
CA THR A 98 -4.73 -5.35 13.52
C THR A 98 -3.86 -5.26 12.27
N LEU A 99 -2.61 -4.82 12.41
CA LEU A 99 -1.68 -4.78 11.28
C LEU A 99 -1.37 -6.19 10.75
N SER A 100 -1.18 -7.15 11.64
CA SER A 100 -0.97 -8.54 11.24
C SER A 100 -2.15 -9.08 10.43
N ARG A 101 -3.37 -8.73 10.81
CA ARG A 101 -4.58 -9.09 10.06
C ARG A 101 -4.64 -8.40 8.69
N VAL A 102 -4.20 -7.16 8.61
CA VAL A 102 -4.10 -6.43 7.34
C VAL A 102 -3.16 -7.13 6.38
N ILE A 103 -1.98 -7.51 6.85
CA ILE A 103 -0.99 -8.21 6.01
C ILE A 103 -1.54 -9.56 5.54
N SER A 104 -2.17 -10.31 6.43
CA SER A 104 -2.82 -11.58 6.09
C SER A 104 -3.95 -11.36 5.07
N GLY A 105 -4.75 -10.31 5.26
CA GLY A 105 -5.81 -9.93 4.32
C GLY A 105 -5.26 -9.55 2.95
N ALA A 106 -4.13 -8.85 2.90
CA ALA A 106 -3.47 -8.50 1.65
C ALA A 106 -3.01 -9.76 0.89
N GLY A 107 -2.54 -10.76 1.61
CA GLY A 107 -2.21 -12.07 1.02
C GLY A 107 -3.42 -12.74 0.38
N LYS A 108 -4.57 -12.66 1.03
CA LYS A 108 -5.83 -13.19 0.49
C LYS A 108 -6.29 -12.43 -0.74
N GLU A 109 -6.15 -11.10 -0.74
CA GLU A 109 -6.47 -10.28 -1.90
C GLU A 109 -5.58 -10.64 -3.10
N ALA A 110 -4.29 -10.81 -2.88
CA ALA A 110 -3.36 -11.23 -3.93
C ALA A 110 -3.75 -12.59 -4.51
N THR A 111 -4.04 -13.57 -3.66
CA THR A 111 -4.45 -14.91 -4.08
C THR A 111 -5.75 -14.86 -4.90
N ALA A 112 -6.73 -14.08 -4.45
CA ALA A 112 -8.01 -13.94 -5.14
C ALA A 112 -7.85 -13.34 -6.53
N LEU A 113 -6.88 -12.46 -6.72
CA LEU A 113 -6.58 -11.84 -8.01
C LEU A 113 -5.64 -12.70 -8.90
N GLY A 114 -5.18 -13.83 -8.39
CA GLY A 114 -4.23 -14.68 -9.10
C GLY A 114 -2.80 -14.12 -9.13
N ASP A 115 -2.47 -13.25 -8.18
CA ASP A 115 -1.14 -12.65 -8.07
C ASP A 115 -0.24 -13.53 -7.22
N ALA A 116 1.03 -13.63 -7.63
CA ALA A 116 2.03 -14.46 -6.92
C ALA A 116 2.68 -13.71 -5.74
N TYR A 117 2.64 -12.38 -5.76
CA TYR A 117 3.25 -11.53 -4.73
C TYR A 117 2.24 -10.55 -4.17
N ILE A 118 2.51 -10.08 -2.96
CA ILE A 118 1.71 -9.07 -2.28
C ILE A 118 2.33 -7.70 -2.60
N SER A 119 1.66 -6.93 -3.44
CA SER A 119 2.11 -5.60 -3.82
C SER A 119 1.36 -4.52 -3.03
N THR A 120 1.74 -3.27 -3.25
CA THR A 120 1.20 -2.15 -2.47
C THR A 120 -0.30 -1.95 -2.64
N GLU A 121 -0.86 -2.27 -3.81
CA GLU A 121 -2.31 -2.21 -4.02
C GLU A 121 -3.06 -3.20 -3.10
N HIS A 122 -2.50 -4.39 -2.90
CA HIS A 122 -3.10 -5.38 -1.98
C HIS A 122 -3.07 -4.88 -0.55
N LEU A 123 -1.96 -4.24 -0.14
CA LEU A 123 -1.84 -3.66 1.19
C LEU A 123 -2.86 -2.54 1.40
N LEU A 124 -3.01 -1.63 0.44
CA LEU A 124 -3.97 -0.53 0.54
C LEU A 124 -5.41 -1.05 0.63
N ILE A 125 -5.78 -2.00 -0.22
CA ILE A 125 -7.11 -2.61 -0.21
C ILE A 125 -7.38 -3.28 1.13
N ALA A 126 -6.40 -4.00 1.68
CA ALA A 126 -6.53 -4.65 2.99
C ALA A 126 -6.67 -3.64 4.13
N VAL A 127 -5.95 -2.53 4.08
CA VAL A 127 -6.10 -1.43 5.05
C VAL A 127 -7.53 -0.88 4.97
N ALA A 128 -8.02 -0.62 3.77
CA ALA A 128 -9.37 -0.10 3.56
C ALA A 128 -10.46 -1.03 4.06
N ALA A 129 -10.23 -2.34 3.99
CA ALA A 129 -11.16 -3.36 4.48
C ALA A 129 -11.09 -3.57 5.99
N SER A 130 -10.04 -3.08 6.64
CA SER A 130 -9.79 -3.36 8.05
C SER A 130 -10.68 -2.54 8.99
N GLN A 131 -10.97 -3.12 10.16
CA GLN A 131 -11.60 -2.39 11.25
C GLN A 131 -10.53 -1.66 12.04
N SER A 132 -10.11 -0.52 11.53
CA SER A 132 -9.04 0.31 12.09
C SER A 132 -9.32 1.77 11.77
N GLN A 133 -8.63 2.68 12.46
CA GLN A 133 -8.71 4.11 12.14
C GLN A 133 -8.30 4.38 10.70
N ALA A 134 -7.27 3.70 10.20
CA ALA A 134 -6.84 3.84 8.80
C ALA A 134 -7.95 3.41 7.84
N GLY A 135 -8.61 2.29 8.12
CA GLY A 135 -9.74 1.81 7.33
C GLY A 135 -10.90 2.81 7.34
N GLU A 136 -11.21 3.38 8.50
CA GLU A 136 -12.28 4.39 8.62
C GLU A 136 -11.96 5.66 7.83
N ILE A 137 -10.72 6.10 7.85
CA ILE A 137 -10.29 7.27 7.08
C ILE A 137 -10.51 7.03 5.58
N LEU A 138 -10.09 5.88 5.07
CA LEU A 138 -10.24 5.53 3.66
C LEU A 138 -11.72 5.39 3.28
N GLN A 139 -12.50 4.66 4.09
CA GLN A 139 -13.93 4.46 3.83
C GLN A 139 -14.69 5.78 3.83
N SER A 140 -14.42 6.66 4.79
CA SER A 140 -15.05 7.98 4.88
C SER A 140 -14.70 8.88 3.70
N ALA A 141 -13.53 8.70 3.12
CA ALA A 141 -13.07 9.45 1.96
C ALA A 141 -13.62 8.90 0.62
N GLY A 142 -14.32 7.78 0.65
CA GLY A 142 -14.82 7.12 -0.56
C GLY A 142 -13.84 6.12 -1.17
N ALA A 143 -12.81 5.73 -0.44
CA ALA A 143 -11.79 4.77 -0.87
C ALA A 143 -11.89 3.46 -0.07
N GLY A 144 -13.08 2.93 0.07
CA GLY A 144 -13.30 1.62 0.67
C GLY A 144 -12.78 0.49 -0.22
N ARG A 145 -12.78 -0.72 0.32
CA ARG A 145 -12.28 -1.91 -0.40
C ARG A 145 -12.92 -2.06 -1.78
N GLU A 146 -14.23 -1.93 -1.88
CA GLU A 146 -14.96 -2.13 -3.13
C GLU A 146 -14.62 -1.06 -4.16
N GLN A 147 -14.51 0.19 -3.74
CA GLN A 147 -14.15 1.30 -4.61
C GLN A 147 -12.74 1.13 -5.16
N LEU A 148 -11.79 0.75 -4.32
CA LEU A 148 -10.40 0.51 -4.74
C LEU A 148 -10.31 -0.70 -5.68
N ALA A 149 -10.98 -1.79 -5.36
CA ALA A 149 -10.99 -2.98 -6.19
C ALA A 149 -11.60 -2.71 -7.58
N ALA A 150 -12.63 -1.87 -7.65
CA ALA A 150 -13.30 -1.53 -8.90
C ALA A 150 -12.40 -0.74 -9.86
N VAL A 151 -11.49 0.10 -9.36
CA VAL A 151 -10.60 0.91 -10.20
C VAL A 151 -9.25 0.24 -10.46
N LEU A 152 -8.95 -0.86 -9.77
CA LEU A 152 -7.66 -1.53 -9.91
C LEU A 152 -7.33 -1.91 -11.37
N PRO A 153 -8.25 -2.46 -12.17
CA PRO A 153 -7.96 -2.74 -13.58
C PRO A 153 -7.58 -1.50 -14.38
N ASN A 154 -8.11 -0.34 -14.03
CA ASN A 154 -7.78 0.93 -14.71
C ASN A 154 -6.35 1.39 -14.41
N VAL A 155 -5.81 0.99 -13.25
CA VAL A 155 -4.47 1.39 -12.81
C VAL A 155 -3.40 0.45 -13.32
N ARG A 156 -3.64 -0.86 -13.25
CA ARG A 156 -2.62 -1.85 -13.62
C ARG A 156 -3.00 -2.73 -14.82
N GLY A 157 -4.19 -2.54 -15.37
CA GLY A 157 -4.68 -3.36 -16.49
C GLY A 157 -4.92 -4.81 -16.07
N SER A 158 -4.74 -5.74 -17.02
CA SER A 158 -4.89 -7.18 -16.78
C SER A 158 -3.59 -7.86 -16.33
N ALA A 159 -2.51 -7.10 -16.16
CA ALA A 159 -1.22 -7.65 -15.74
C ALA A 159 -1.31 -8.25 -14.34
N LYS A 160 -0.66 -9.40 -14.16
CA LYS A 160 -0.56 -10.06 -12.86
C LYS A 160 0.78 -9.74 -12.18
N VAL A 161 0.78 -9.76 -10.86
CA VAL A 161 1.99 -9.57 -10.08
C VAL A 161 2.73 -10.91 -10.04
N THR A 162 3.71 -11.06 -10.91
CA THR A 162 4.47 -12.31 -11.07
C THR A 162 5.94 -12.18 -10.68
N SER A 163 6.35 -10.98 -10.26
CA SER A 163 7.73 -10.70 -9.86
C SER A 163 7.75 -9.86 -8.59
N PRO A 164 8.90 -9.79 -7.90
CA PRO A 164 9.02 -8.93 -6.71
C PRO A 164 9.10 -7.43 -7.02
N ASP A 165 9.19 -7.03 -8.29
CA ASP A 165 9.22 -5.61 -8.66
C ASP A 165 8.24 -5.28 -9.80
N PRO A 166 6.92 -5.53 -9.59
CA PRO A 166 5.92 -5.24 -10.62
C PRO A 166 5.59 -3.75 -10.71
N GLU A 167 5.69 -3.01 -9.61
CA GLU A 167 5.35 -1.60 -9.55
C GLU A 167 6.25 -0.76 -10.45
N GLY A 168 7.52 -1.09 -10.52
CA GLY A 168 8.46 -0.46 -11.44
C GLY A 168 8.04 -0.65 -12.90
N THR A 169 7.59 -1.84 -13.25
CA THR A 169 7.10 -2.18 -14.58
C THR A 169 5.81 -1.43 -14.92
N PHE A 170 4.85 -1.40 -14.01
CA PHE A 170 3.59 -0.69 -14.20
C PHE A 170 3.81 0.80 -14.40
N GLN A 171 4.69 1.40 -13.62
CA GLN A 171 5.07 2.80 -13.74
C GLN A 171 5.69 3.12 -15.10
N ALA A 172 6.61 2.28 -15.55
CA ALA A 172 7.27 2.44 -16.84
C ALA A 172 6.25 2.37 -17.98
N LEU A 173 5.32 1.43 -17.93
CA LEU A 173 4.27 1.27 -18.94
C LEU A 173 3.31 2.46 -18.94
N GLU A 174 2.90 2.95 -17.77
CA GLU A 174 2.02 4.11 -17.65
C GLU A 174 2.68 5.36 -18.22
N LYS A 175 3.94 5.63 -17.85
CA LYS A 175 4.69 6.76 -18.32
C LYS A 175 4.90 6.70 -19.83
N TYR A 176 5.24 5.54 -20.36
CA TYR A 176 5.44 5.33 -21.79
C TYR A 176 4.14 5.53 -22.56
N GLY A 177 3.04 5.00 -22.07
CA GLY A 177 1.72 5.20 -22.66
C GLY A 177 1.29 6.65 -22.67
N ALA A 178 1.51 7.39 -21.56
CA ALA A 178 1.22 8.81 -21.48
C ALA A 178 2.04 9.63 -22.45
N ASP A 179 3.32 9.34 -22.58
CA ASP A 179 4.24 10.03 -23.52
C ASP A 179 3.80 9.80 -24.97
N LEU A 180 3.40 8.57 -25.32
CA LEU A 180 2.89 8.26 -26.64
C LEU A 180 1.59 9.00 -26.96
N THR A 181 0.68 9.08 -26.00
CA THR A 181 -0.58 9.79 -26.15
C THR A 181 -0.37 11.28 -26.35
N ALA A 182 0.52 11.89 -25.60
CA ALA A 182 0.88 13.30 -25.73
C ALA A 182 1.51 13.57 -27.11
N ALA A 183 2.43 12.72 -27.55
CA ALA A 183 3.07 12.83 -28.86
C ALA A 183 2.03 12.72 -30.00
N ALA A 184 1.07 11.82 -29.89
CA ALA A 184 0.00 11.66 -30.87
C ALA A 184 -0.89 12.90 -30.95
N ARG A 185 -1.24 13.51 -29.81
CA ARG A 185 -2.05 14.75 -29.74
C ARG A 185 -1.33 15.93 -30.35
N GLU A 186 -0.02 16.00 -30.22
CA GLU A 186 0.79 17.06 -30.78
C GLU A 186 1.15 16.83 -32.26
N GLY A 187 0.75 15.71 -32.84
CA GLY A 187 1.08 15.34 -34.20
C GLY A 187 2.55 15.04 -34.45
N LYS A 188 3.29 14.75 -33.37
CA LYS A 188 4.73 14.49 -33.43
C LYS A 188 5.08 13.01 -33.37
N MET A 189 4.10 12.14 -33.45
CA MET A 189 4.34 10.72 -33.38
C MET A 189 4.99 10.22 -34.67
N ASP A 190 6.17 9.64 -34.54
CA ASP A 190 6.89 9.08 -35.68
C ASP A 190 6.18 7.77 -36.09
N PRO A 191 5.79 7.63 -37.37
CA PRO A 191 5.08 6.44 -37.82
C PRO A 191 5.95 5.18 -37.90
N VAL A 192 7.23 5.26 -37.62
CA VAL A 192 8.17 4.15 -37.72
C VAL A 192 8.33 3.39 -36.40
N ILE A 193 7.36 3.33 -35.58
CA ILE A 193 7.46 2.54 -34.35
C ILE A 193 7.05 1.11 -34.68
N GLY A 194 8.04 0.31 -34.90
CA GLY A 194 7.86 -1.11 -35.09
C GLY A 194 7.66 -1.83 -33.77
#